data_91a49c9679b6724917dcb11971e695e1
#
_entry.id   91a49c9679b6724917dcb11971e695e1
#
_cell.length_a   1.000
_cell.length_b   1.000
_cell.length_c   1.000
_cell.angle_alpha   90.00
_cell.angle_beta   90.00
_cell.angle_gamma   90.00
#
_symmetry.space_group_name_H-M   'P 1'
#
loop_
_entity.id
_entity.type
_entity.pdbx_description
1 polymer ?
#
loop_
_entity_poly.entity_id
_entity_poly.type
_entity_poly.pdbx_seq_one_letter_code
_entity_poly.pdbx_strand_id
1 'polypeptide(L)'
;GRKVNFKMRSQDVLHSAYMPHFRAQMNCVPGMITEFSFTPIYTTEEMRQNPDVVDKVKRTNMIRAEKSATGGEVLDPWEFDYILLCNKICGKSHYNMQMKIIVETEEEYMEWMATQQTFAETVLKDETNPAFNTVDGISAGQ
;
A
#
# COMPACT_ATOMS: atom_id res chain seq x y z
N GLY A 1 9.64 -4.83 -14.83
CA GLY A 1 9.71 -3.88 -14.74
C GLY A 1 10.13 -2.40 -14.75
N ARG A 2 9.29 -1.52 -14.25
CA ARG A 2 9.55 -0.08 -14.19
C ARG A 2 10.12 0.29 -12.82
N LYS A 3 11.14 1.17 -12.80
CA LYS A 3 11.72 1.68 -11.55
C LYS A 3 10.71 2.57 -10.82
N VAL A 4 10.48 2.30 -9.55
CA VAL A 4 9.62 3.08 -8.67
C VAL A 4 10.48 3.82 -7.66
N ASN A 5 10.25 5.12 -7.50
CA ASN A 5 10.90 5.96 -6.49
C ASN A 5 9.89 6.28 -5.40
N PHE A 6 10.23 5.90 -4.17
CA PHE A 6 9.44 6.22 -2.98
C PHE A 6 10.01 7.44 -2.28
N LYS A 7 9.16 8.45 -2.09
CA LYS A 7 9.44 9.63 -1.26
C LYS A 7 8.53 9.56 -0.05
N MET A 8 9.11 9.41 1.12
CA MET A 8 8.38 9.17 2.35
C MET A 8 8.53 10.32 3.33
N ARG A 9 7.46 10.61 4.02
CA ARG A 9 7.40 11.57 5.11
C ARG A 9 6.64 10.97 6.27
N SER A 10 6.89 11.45 7.46
CA SER A 10 6.04 11.23 8.62
C SER A 10 5.48 12.57 9.08
N GLN A 11 4.20 12.56 9.45
CA GLN A 11 3.51 13.73 9.96
C GLN A 11 3.58 13.83 11.49
N ASP A 12 3.72 12.69 12.16
CA ASP A 12 3.63 12.57 13.62
C ASP A 12 4.93 12.03 14.25
N VAL A 13 5.12 10.71 14.22
CA VAL A 13 6.24 10.01 14.86
C VAL A 13 7.07 9.24 13.84
N LEU A 14 8.10 8.53 14.30
CA LEU A 14 8.89 7.64 13.47
C LEU A 14 8.07 6.42 13.05
N HIS A 15 8.00 6.19 11.74
CA HIS A 15 7.51 4.96 11.12
C HIS A 15 8.62 4.33 10.27
N SER A 16 8.37 3.16 9.74
CA SER A 16 9.27 2.52 8.80
C SER A 16 8.47 1.86 7.70
N ALA A 17 8.67 2.30 6.47
CA ALA A 17 8.12 1.63 5.30
C ALA A 17 8.93 0.37 5.03
N TYR A 18 8.34 -0.79 5.31
CA TYR A 18 8.97 -2.10 5.14
C TYR A 18 8.19 -2.94 4.14
N MET A 19 8.88 -3.35 3.10
CA MET A 19 8.35 -4.20 2.03
C MET A 19 9.17 -5.48 1.97
N PRO A 20 8.81 -6.51 2.77
CA PRO A 20 9.61 -7.71 2.96
C PRO A 20 9.87 -8.46 1.65
N HIS A 21 8.90 -8.54 0.76
CA HIS A 21 9.00 -9.25 -0.50
C HIS A 21 10.00 -8.60 -1.49
N PHE A 22 10.23 -7.29 -1.35
CA PHE A 22 11.23 -6.55 -2.11
C PHE A 22 12.54 -6.36 -1.36
N ARG A 23 12.65 -6.88 -0.12
CA ARG A 23 13.79 -6.67 0.79
C ARG A 23 14.13 -5.19 0.98
N ALA A 24 13.12 -4.33 0.95
CA ALA A 24 13.26 -2.89 1.02
C ALA A 24 12.71 -2.37 2.35
N GLN A 25 13.48 -1.48 2.98
CA GLN A 25 13.08 -0.78 4.20
C GLN A 25 13.64 0.62 4.21
N MET A 26 12.81 1.59 4.62
CA MET A 26 13.25 2.96 4.85
C MET A 26 12.43 3.60 5.96
N ASN A 27 13.09 4.31 6.85
CA ASN A 27 12.40 5.04 7.92
C ASN A 27 11.68 6.28 7.38
N CYS A 28 10.48 6.50 7.87
CA CYS A 28 9.73 7.74 7.68
C CYS A 28 9.97 8.62 8.91
N VAL A 29 10.71 9.72 8.73
CA VAL A 29 11.19 10.57 9.84
C VAL A 29 10.46 11.91 9.79
N PRO A 30 9.88 12.38 10.93
CA PRO A 30 9.28 13.70 10.99
C PRO A 30 10.28 14.79 10.61
N GLY A 31 9.83 15.76 9.82
CA GLY A 31 10.62 16.91 9.41
C GLY A 31 11.61 16.66 8.26
N MET A 32 11.72 15.43 7.76
CA MET A 32 12.59 15.15 6.61
C MET A 32 11.93 14.25 5.57
N ILE A 33 12.45 14.29 4.36
CA ILE A 33 12.06 13.39 3.28
C ILE A 33 13.12 12.28 3.21
N THR A 34 12.67 11.04 3.28
CA THR A 34 13.52 9.88 3.00
C THR A 34 13.12 9.27 1.67
N GLU A 35 14.10 8.77 0.94
CA GLU A 35 13.88 8.25 -0.41
C GLU A 35 14.57 6.90 -0.59
N PHE A 36 13.93 6.01 -1.32
CA PHE A 36 14.58 4.85 -1.91
C PHE A 36 13.85 4.41 -3.18
N SER A 37 14.50 3.60 -3.98
CA SER A 37 13.92 3.12 -5.22
C SER A 37 14.29 1.66 -5.49
N PHE A 38 13.38 0.96 -6.15
CA PHE A 38 13.63 -0.37 -6.68
C PHE A 38 12.81 -0.62 -7.95
N THR A 39 13.12 -1.71 -8.61
CA THR A 39 12.38 -2.17 -9.79
C THR A 39 11.77 -3.52 -9.47
N PRO A 40 10.43 -3.66 -9.39
CA PRO A 40 9.77 -4.94 -9.29
C PRO A 40 10.12 -5.81 -10.50
N ILE A 41 10.41 -7.08 -10.29
CA ILE A 41 10.77 -8.03 -11.35
C ILE A 41 9.55 -8.84 -11.79
N TYR A 42 8.72 -9.24 -10.82
CA TYR A 42 7.54 -10.07 -11.05
C TYR A 42 6.28 -9.30 -10.70
N THR A 43 5.23 -9.49 -11.50
CA THR A 43 3.89 -9.02 -11.18
C THR A 43 3.33 -9.80 -9.97
N THR A 44 2.25 -9.28 -9.39
CA THR A 44 1.55 -9.98 -8.29
C THR A 44 1.01 -11.32 -8.77
N GLU A 45 0.48 -11.37 -9.99
CA GLU A 45 -0.07 -12.59 -10.58
C GLU A 45 1.02 -13.64 -10.86
N GLU A 46 2.15 -13.25 -11.43
CA GLU A 46 3.30 -14.14 -11.62
C GLU A 46 3.80 -14.72 -10.29
N MET A 47 3.81 -13.91 -9.22
CA MET A 47 4.20 -14.41 -7.90
C MET A 47 3.18 -15.37 -7.30
N ARG A 48 1.90 -15.20 -7.58
CA ARG A 48 0.85 -16.14 -7.15
C ARG A 48 1.00 -17.51 -7.81
N GLN A 49 1.62 -17.56 -8.98
CA GLN A 49 1.90 -18.81 -9.71
C GLN A 49 3.24 -19.45 -9.31
N ASN A 50 4.07 -18.75 -8.53
CA ASN A 50 5.34 -19.29 -8.06
C ASN A 50 5.09 -20.50 -7.15
N PRO A 51 5.77 -21.68 -7.38
CA PRO A 51 5.55 -22.88 -6.60
C PRO A 51 5.70 -22.70 -5.09
N ASP A 52 6.71 -21.95 -4.63
CA ASP A 52 6.94 -21.71 -3.20
C ASP A 52 5.81 -20.89 -2.58
N VAL A 53 5.27 -19.94 -3.34
CA VAL A 53 4.12 -19.12 -2.93
C VAL A 53 2.86 -19.95 -2.88
N VAL A 54 2.60 -20.78 -3.89
CA VAL A 54 1.47 -21.72 -3.94
C VAL A 54 1.48 -22.64 -2.73
N ASP A 55 2.64 -23.22 -2.40
CA ASP A 55 2.78 -24.11 -1.24
C ASP A 55 2.57 -23.36 0.09
N LYS A 56 3.03 -22.13 0.18
CA LYS A 56 2.78 -21.27 1.35
C LYS A 56 1.29 -20.94 1.51
N VAL A 57 0.61 -20.60 0.41
CA VAL A 57 -0.84 -20.34 0.38
C VAL A 57 -1.61 -21.56 0.87
N LYS A 58 -1.32 -22.74 0.32
CA LYS A 58 -1.95 -24.01 0.72
C LYS A 58 -1.79 -24.28 2.21
N ARG A 59 -0.56 -24.22 2.73
CA ARG A 59 -0.27 -24.43 4.16
C ARG A 59 -1.00 -23.42 5.05
N THR A 60 -1.00 -22.15 4.69
CA THR A 60 -1.69 -21.11 5.45
C THR A 60 -3.18 -21.38 5.51
N ASN A 61 -3.79 -21.73 4.38
CA ASN A 61 -5.22 -21.99 4.32
C ASN A 61 -5.62 -23.29 5.03
N MET A 62 -4.77 -24.30 5.04
CA MET A 62 -4.97 -25.50 5.88
C MET A 62 -5.01 -25.13 7.36
N ILE A 63 -4.06 -24.33 7.85
CA ILE A 63 -4.03 -23.88 9.26
C ILE A 63 -5.26 -23.03 9.61
N ARG A 64 -5.72 -22.16 8.70
CA ARG A 64 -6.92 -21.35 8.88
C ARG A 64 -8.17 -22.23 9.00
N ALA A 65 -8.30 -23.22 8.11
CA ALA A 65 -9.41 -24.16 8.11
C ALA A 65 -9.44 -25.00 9.41
N GLU A 66 -8.28 -25.48 9.86
CA GLU A 66 -8.16 -26.25 11.11
C GLU A 66 -8.55 -25.40 12.34
N LYS A 67 -8.09 -24.16 12.42
CA LYS A 67 -8.48 -23.22 13.48
C LYS A 67 -9.97 -22.94 13.48
N SER A 68 -10.56 -22.72 12.31
CA SER A 68 -12.01 -22.53 12.19
C SER A 68 -12.80 -23.77 12.63
N ALA A 69 -12.35 -24.98 12.27
CA ALA A 69 -12.99 -26.23 12.67
C ALA A 69 -12.91 -26.49 14.19
N THR A 70 -11.91 -25.93 14.87
CA THR A 70 -11.74 -26.04 16.33
C THR A 70 -12.40 -24.92 17.12
N GLY A 71 -13.30 -24.14 16.50
CA GLY A 71 -14.08 -23.07 17.16
C GLY A 71 -13.36 -21.71 17.18
N GLY A 72 -12.30 -21.54 16.40
CA GLY A 72 -11.67 -20.24 16.19
C GLY A 72 -12.43 -19.36 15.21
N GLU A 73 -11.93 -18.16 15.00
CA GLU A 73 -12.48 -17.21 14.03
C GLU A 73 -12.45 -17.78 12.61
N VAL A 74 -13.56 -17.64 11.89
CA VAL A 74 -13.65 -18.00 10.47
C VAL A 74 -12.96 -16.89 9.66
N LEU A 75 -11.82 -17.23 9.09
CA LEU A 75 -11.05 -16.31 8.24
C LEU A 75 -11.21 -16.71 6.77
N ASP A 76 -11.36 -15.70 5.91
CA ASP A 76 -11.34 -15.91 4.48
C ASP A 76 -10.03 -16.58 4.02
N PRO A 77 -10.07 -17.37 2.94
CA PRO A 77 -8.85 -17.94 2.37
C PRO A 77 -7.80 -16.87 2.11
N TRP A 78 -6.58 -17.12 2.57
CA TRP A 78 -5.47 -16.21 2.33
C TRP A 78 -4.96 -16.36 0.90
N GLU A 79 -4.74 -15.23 0.26
CA GLU A 79 -4.10 -15.10 -1.04
C GLU A 79 -2.81 -14.30 -0.89
N PHE A 80 -1.84 -14.56 -1.76
CA PHE A 80 -0.59 -13.81 -1.76
C PHE A 80 -0.81 -12.41 -2.35
N ASP A 81 -0.35 -11.41 -1.62
CA ASP A 81 -0.13 -10.05 -2.09
C ASP A 81 1.23 -9.58 -1.61
N TYR A 82 1.87 -8.70 -2.37
CA TYR A 82 2.96 -7.91 -1.82
C TYR A 82 2.40 -6.97 -0.75
N ILE A 83 3.18 -6.73 0.29
CA ILE A 83 2.75 -5.88 1.39
C ILE A 83 3.76 -4.79 1.71
N LEU A 84 3.24 -3.64 2.09
CA LEU A 84 3.94 -2.58 2.81
C LEU A 84 3.41 -2.57 4.23
N LEU A 85 4.30 -2.61 5.21
CA LEU A 85 3.92 -2.54 6.62
C LEU A 85 4.87 -1.63 7.40
N CYS A 86 4.39 -1.15 8.54
CA CYS A 86 5.23 -0.40 9.46
C CYS A 86 6.08 -1.36 10.29
N ASN A 87 7.41 -1.17 10.26
CA ASN A 87 8.38 -1.98 11.03
C ASN A 87 9.04 -1.17 12.16
N LYS A 88 8.37 -0.13 12.64
CA LYS A 88 8.80 0.69 13.76
C LYS A 88 7.62 0.91 14.70
N ILE A 89 7.77 0.56 15.99
CA ILE A 89 6.69 0.78 16.98
C ILE A 89 6.35 2.28 17.00
N CYS A 90 5.14 2.61 16.58
CA CYS A 90 4.67 3.98 16.35
C CYS A 90 3.39 4.35 17.12
N GLY A 91 2.84 3.44 17.91
CA GLY A 91 1.64 3.69 18.72
C GLY A 91 0.67 2.53 18.74
N LYS A 92 -0.54 2.77 19.20
CA LYS A 92 -1.58 1.73 19.40
C LYS A 92 -1.98 1.01 18.11
N SER A 93 -1.98 1.72 16.97
CA SER A 93 -2.38 1.18 15.67
C SER A 93 -1.23 0.57 14.87
N HIS A 94 -0.03 0.47 15.47
CA HIS A 94 1.14 -0.08 14.79
C HIS A 94 0.90 -1.45 14.17
N TYR A 95 0.20 -2.34 14.87
CA TYR A 95 -0.09 -3.71 14.43
C TYR A 95 -0.97 -3.78 13.17
N ASN A 96 -1.76 -2.76 12.90
CA ASN A 96 -2.68 -2.69 11.76
C ASN A 96 -2.20 -1.75 10.64
N MET A 97 -0.98 -1.24 10.77
CA MET A 97 -0.41 -0.30 9.81
C MET A 97 0.23 -1.04 8.65
N GLN A 98 -0.62 -1.50 7.73
CA GLN A 98 -0.23 -2.29 6.55
C GLN A 98 -1.15 -1.99 5.36
N MET A 99 -0.61 -2.15 4.17
CA MET A 99 -1.35 -2.07 2.91
C MET A 99 -0.82 -3.06 1.89
N LYS A 100 -1.68 -3.46 0.96
CA LYS A 100 -1.29 -4.27 -0.18
C LYS A 100 -0.58 -3.42 -1.21
N ILE A 101 0.40 -4.02 -1.88
CA ILE A 101 1.03 -3.49 -3.08
C ILE A 101 0.66 -4.44 -4.21
N ILE A 102 0.08 -3.91 -5.28
CA ILE A 102 -0.22 -4.66 -6.48
C ILE A 102 0.79 -4.25 -7.55
N VAL A 103 1.51 -5.22 -8.07
CA VAL A 103 2.43 -5.05 -9.19
C VAL A 103 1.76 -5.61 -10.43
N GLU A 104 1.46 -4.73 -11.35
CA GLU A 104 0.74 -5.01 -12.58
C GLU A 104 1.65 -4.83 -13.80
N THR A 105 1.16 -5.24 -14.96
CA THR A 105 1.75 -4.85 -16.25
C THR A 105 1.55 -3.36 -16.50
N GLU A 106 2.22 -2.81 -17.51
CA GLU A 106 2.06 -1.37 -17.84
C GLU A 106 0.65 -1.09 -18.38
N GLU A 107 0.09 -2.01 -19.14
CA GLU A 107 -1.26 -1.92 -19.69
C GLU A 107 -2.32 -1.89 -18.59
N GLU A 108 -2.30 -2.86 -17.69
CA GLU A 108 -3.22 -2.95 -16.54
C GLU A 108 -3.12 -1.72 -15.64
N TYR A 109 -1.89 -1.26 -15.37
CA TYR A 109 -1.68 -0.04 -14.59
C TYR A 109 -2.27 1.21 -15.27
N MET A 110 -2.13 1.34 -16.58
CA MET A 110 -2.69 2.47 -17.32
C MET A 110 -4.23 2.43 -17.36
N GLU A 111 -4.82 1.25 -17.48
CA GLU A 111 -6.26 1.07 -17.37
C GLU A 111 -6.77 1.48 -15.98
N TRP A 112 -6.09 1.00 -14.92
CA TRP A 112 -6.42 1.39 -13.56
C TRP A 112 -6.27 2.91 -13.36
N MET A 113 -5.17 3.52 -13.83
CA MET A 113 -4.96 4.97 -13.73
C MET A 113 -6.05 5.77 -14.40
N ALA A 114 -6.58 5.30 -15.54
CA ALA A 114 -7.68 5.96 -16.25
C ALA A 114 -8.98 6.01 -15.43
N THR A 115 -9.16 5.09 -14.48
CA THR A 115 -10.32 5.07 -13.57
C THR A 115 -10.15 5.94 -12.33
N GLN A 116 -8.91 6.41 -12.04
CA GLN A 116 -8.63 7.17 -10.84
C GLN A 116 -9.02 8.65 -11.02
N GLN A 117 -9.56 9.23 -9.97
CA GLN A 117 -9.85 10.66 -9.92
C GLN A 117 -8.64 11.38 -9.34
N THR A 118 -8.35 12.56 -9.86
CA THR A 118 -7.35 13.43 -9.26
C THR A 118 -7.86 13.98 -7.93
N PHE A 119 -6.92 14.37 -7.05
CA PHE A 119 -7.28 15.02 -5.79
C PHE A 119 -8.15 16.29 -6.02
N ALA A 120 -7.83 17.07 -7.05
CA ALA A 120 -8.61 18.24 -7.42
C ALA A 120 -10.07 17.89 -7.77
N GLU A 121 -10.28 16.84 -8.58
CA GLU A 121 -11.64 16.38 -8.92
C GLU A 121 -12.40 15.85 -7.71
N THR A 122 -11.72 15.17 -6.79
CA THR A 122 -12.36 14.68 -5.55
C THR A 122 -12.77 15.82 -4.64
N VAL A 123 -11.91 16.83 -4.47
CA VAL A 123 -12.19 18.01 -3.63
C VAL A 123 -13.24 18.92 -4.26
N LEU A 124 -13.18 19.12 -5.60
CA LEU A 124 -14.17 19.96 -6.33
C LEU A 124 -15.58 19.38 -6.35
N LYS A 125 -15.72 18.07 -6.21
CA LYS A 125 -17.05 17.42 -6.12
C LYS A 125 -17.69 17.57 -4.74
N ASP A 126 -16.91 17.88 -3.72
CA ASP A 126 -17.40 18.08 -2.36
C ASP A 126 -17.64 19.58 -2.10
N GLU A 127 -18.74 20.09 -2.68
CA GLU A 127 -19.18 21.50 -2.49
C GLU A 127 -19.43 21.86 -1.01
N THR A 128 -19.47 20.88 -0.13
CA THR A 128 -19.65 21.06 1.31
C THR A 128 -18.34 21.19 2.08
N ASN A 129 -17.19 21.01 1.43
CA ASN A 129 -15.89 21.07 2.08
C ASN A 129 -15.45 22.52 2.34
N PRO A 130 -15.38 22.97 3.62
CA PRO A 130 -15.02 24.35 3.95
C PRO A 130 -13.60 24.76 3.53
N ALA A 131 -12.70 23.78 3.28
CA ALA A 131 -11.37 24.06 2.75
C ALA A 131 -11.41 24.56 1.29
N PHE A 132 -12.49 24.33 0.56
CA PHE A 132 -12.66 24.76 -0.82
C PHE A 132 -13.06 26.24 -0.92
N ASN A 133 -13.84 26.73 0.02
CA ASN A 133 -14.31 28.14 0.03
C ASN A 133 -13.18 29.14 0.35
N THR A 134 -11.99 28.70 0.68
CA THR A 134 -10.83 29.57 0.98
C THR A 134 -9.87 29.76 -0.19
N VAL A 135 -10.07 29.07 -1.32
CA VAL A 135 -9.15 29.12 -2.49
C VAL A 135 -9.55 30.15 -3.53
N ASP A 136 -10.77 30.70 -3.46
CA ASP A 136 -11.25 31.76 -4.38
C ASP A 136 -10.56 33.13 -4.22
N GLY A 137 -9.55 33.24 -3.34
CA GLY A 137 -8.77 34.45 -3.11
C GLY A 137 -7.46 34.56 -3.88
N ILE A 138 -7.06 33.56 -4.66
CA ILE A 138 -5.84 33.61 -5.49
C ILE A 138 -6.24 33.91 -6.93
N SER A 139 -6.56 35.16 -7.20
CA SER A 139 -6.66 35.67 -8.57
C SER A 139 -5.29 35.49 -9.24
N ALA A 140 -5.31 34.91 -10.42
CA ALA A 140 -4.16 34.85 -11.30
C ALA A 140 -3.64 36.29 -11.56
N GLY A 141 -2.64 36.72 -10.82
CA GLY A 141 -1.88 37.93 -11.11
C GLY A 141 -1.04 37.69 -12.37
N GLN A 142 -1.19 38.55 -13.29
CA GLN A 142 -0.56 38.74 -14.59
C GLN A 142 0.95 38.51 -14.59
#